data_1d4e2675940c6604aeb75e0edaed1f9a
#
_entry.id   1d4e2675940c6604aeb75e0edaed1f9a
#
_cell.length_a   1.000
_cell.length_b   1.000
_cell.length_c   1.000
_cell.angle_alpha   90.00
_cell.angle_beta   90.00
_cell.angle_gamma   90.00
#
_symmetry.space_group_name_H-M   'P 1'
#
loop_
_entity.id
_entity.type
_entity.pdbx_description
1 polymer ?
#
loop_
_entity_poly.entity_id
_entity_poly.type
_entity_poly.pdbx_seq_one_letter_code
_entity_poly.pdbx_strand_id
1 'polypeptide(L)'
;MAFRLIDILPSDHAQGQFLGRVETADGPVVIAIREGRVFDITDVAASMSGAIARRTFDGGREIGMVDDGLPDGWTLLSPIDLQCIKASGVTFALSAIERVIEERARGDAAKASEIRAQLEEKVGSGIRSV
;
A
#
# COMPACT_ATOMS: atom_id res chain seq x y z
N MET A 1 -3.66 7.93 -20.53
CA MET A 1 -2.36 7.24 -20.47
C MET A 1 -2.57 5.96 -19.69
N ALA A 2 -2.20 4.81 -20.25
CA ALA A 2 -2.40 3.54 -19.55
C ALA A 2 -1.46 3.48 -18.33
N PHE A 3 -1.93 2.96 -17.21
CA PHE A 3 -1.13 2.75 -16.00
C PHE A 3 -0.08 1.66 -16.27
N ARG A 4 1.17 1.93 -15.90
CA ARG A 4 2.27 0.97 -16.05
C ARG A 4 2.83 0.60 -14.68
N LEU A 5 3.21 -0.66 -14.50
CA LEU A 5 3.76 -1.13 -13.24
C LEU A 5 5.08 -0.43 -12.88
N ILE A 6 5.89 -0.08 -13.88
CA ILE A 6 7.15 0.67 -13.68
C ILE A 6 6.94 2.00 -12.95
N ASP A 7 5.77 2.63 -13.09
CA ASP A 7 5.50 3.94 -12.51
C ASP A 7 5.38 3.90 -10.97
N ILE A 8 5.21 2.71 -10.39
CA ILE A 8 5.10 2.50 -8.93
C ILE A 8 6.21 1.63 -8.33
N LEU A 9 7.03 1.02 -9.16
CA LEU A 9 8.15 0.21 -8.69
C LEU A 9 9.34 1.10 -8.27
N PRO A 10 10.16 0.66 -7.31
CA PRO A 10 11.37 1.37 -6.95
C PRO A 10 12.39 1.40 -8.10
N SER A 11 13.30 2.36 -8.10
CA SER A 11 14.29 2.54 -9.19
C SER A 11 15.22 1.34 -9.40
N ASP A 12 15.43 0.53 -8.37
CA ASP A 12 16.24 -0.69 -8.37
C ASP A 12 15.42 -1.97 -8.57
N HIS A 13 14.18 -1.84 -9.05
CA HIS A 13 13.24 -2.96 -9.22
C HIS A 13 13.79 -4.14 -10.00
N ALA A 14 14.73 -3.92 -10.93
CA ALA A 14 15.35 -5.00 -11.71
C ALA A 14 16.12 -6.02 -10.86
N GLN A 15 16.55 -5.62 -9.64
CA GLN A 15 17.26 -6.48 -8.69
C GLN A 15 16.32 -7.10 -7.64
N GLY A 16 15.05 -6.72 -7.65
CA GLY A 16 14.04 -7.15 -6.69
C GLY A 16 13.04 -8.16 -7.25
N GLN A 17 12.28 -8.75 -6.35
CA GLN A 17 11.12 -9.56 -6.67
C GLN A 17 9.90 -8.96 -5.96
N PHE A 18 8.79 -8.85 -6.67
CA PHE A 18 7.58 -8.21 -6.14
C PHE A 18 6.37 -9.11 -6.37
N LEU A 19 5.41 -9.00 -5.48
CA LEU A 19 4.10 -9.58 -5.64
C LEU A 19 3.07 -8.46 -5.80
N GLY A 20 2.09 -8.69 -6.63
CA GLY A 20 0.97 -7.79 -6.86
C GLY A 20 -0.32 -8.56 -7.06
N ARG A 21 -1.41 -7.82 -7.14
CA ARG A 21 -2.73 -8.37 -7.38
C ARG A 21 -3.44 -7.48 -8.40
N VAL A 22 -4.06 -8.09 -9.38
CA VAL A 22 -4.80 -7.37 -10.43
C VAL A 22 -6.18 -7.97 -10.60
N GLU A 23 -7.14 -7.14 -10.93
CA GLU A 23 -8.47 -7.56 -11.38
C GLU A 23 -8.43 -7.84 -12.87
N THR A 24 -9.03 -8.93 -13.29
CA THR A 24 -9.21 -9.33 -14.69
C THR A 24 -10.71 -9.59 -14.96
N ALA A 25 -11.06 -9.87 -16.21
CA ALA A 25 -12.44 -10.25 -16.56
C ALA A 25 -12.91 -11.53 -15.84
N ASP A 26 -11.97 -12.41 -15.50
CA ASP A 26 -12.24 -13.69 -14.83
C ASP A 26 -12.07 -13.60 -13.30
N GLY A 27 -11.83 -12.40 -12.76
CA GLY A 27 -11.61 -12.12 -11.35
C GLY A 27 -10.17 -11.77 -10.99
N PRO A 28 -9.88 -11.63 -9.68
CA PRO A 28 -8.56 -11.25 -9.22
C PRO A 28 -7.52 -12.35 -9.40
N VAL A 29 -6.34 -11.98 -9.91
CA VAL A 29 -5.19 -12.86 -10.05
C VAL A 29 -3.98 -12.31 -9.30
N VAL A 30 -3.09 -13.21 -8.88
CA VAL A 30 -1.81 -12.87 -8.25
C VAL A 30 -0.74 -12.78 -9.32
N ILE A 31 0.00 -11.68 -9.32
CA ILE A 31 1.13 -11.48 -10.22
C ILE A 31 2.44 -11.45 -9.44
N ALA A 32 3.49 -11.99 -10.05
CA ALA A 32 4.87 -11.83 -9.61
C ALA A 32 5.64 -11.00 -10.63
N ILE A 33 6.53 -10.14 -10.13
CA ILE A 33 7.44 -9.33 -10.94
C ILE A 33 8.85 -9.73 -10.58
N ARG A 34 9.63 -10.10 -11.59
CA ARG A 34 11.04 -10.45 -11.45
C ARG A 34 11.78 -10.11 -12.73
N GLU A 35 12.97 -9.54 -12.61
CA GLU A 35 13.81 -9.17 -13.77
C GLU A 35 13.10 -8.27 -14.79
N GLY A 36 12.22 -7.37 -14.31
CA GLY A 36 11.44 -6.47 -15.17
C GLY A 36 10.27 -7.13 -15.94
N ARG A 37 9.98 -8.42 -15.69
CA ARG A 37 8.92 -9.19 -16.33
C ARG A 37 7.78 -9.46 -15.36
N VAL A 38 6.57 -9.53 -15.87
CA VAL A 38 5.35 -9.76 -15.12
C VAL A 38 4.80 -11.15 -15.42
N PHE A 39 4.48 -11.90 -14.38
CA PHE A 39 3.97 -13.26 -14.48
C PHE A 39 2.65 -13.38 -13.72
N ASP A 40 1.65 -13.98 -14.35
CA ASP A 40 0.47 -14.51 -13.65
C ASP A 40 0.85 -15.80 -12.94
N ILE A 41 0.81 -15.80 -11.61
CA ILE A 41 1.19 -16.97 -10.80
C ILE A 41 -0.02 -17.61 -10.09
N THR A 42 -1.24 -17.35 -10.58
CA THR A 42 -2.48 -17.86 -9.97
C THR A 42 -2.49 -19.38 -9.86
N ASP A 43 -1.93 -20.08 -10.84
CA ASP A 43 -1.79 -21.56 -10.81
C ASP A 43 -0.83 -22.04 -9.71
N VAL A 44 0.09 -21.19 -9.27
CA VAL A 44 1.09 -21.49 -8.23
C VAL A 44 0.56 -21.07 -6.87
N ALA A 45 -0.08 -19.91 -6.80
CA ALA A 45 -0.67 -19.36 -5.58
C ALA A 45 -1.96 -18.59 -5.93
N ALA A 46 -3.09 -19.21 -5.65
CA ALA A 46 -4.42 -18.65 -5.96
C ALA A 46 -4.80 -17.43 -5.11
N SER A 47 -4.07 -17.13 -4.05
CA SER A 47 -4.30 -15.97 -3.19
C SER A 47 -3.01 -15.24 -2.87
N MET A 48 -3.12 -13.93 -2.63
CA MET A 48 -1.97 -13.10 -2.23
C MET A 48 -1.42 -13.52 -0.87
N SER A 49 -2.29 -13.83 0.09
CA SER A 49 -1.91 -14.37 1.39
C SER A 49 -1.14 -15.68 1.27
N GLY A 50 -1.57 -16.57 0.36
CA GLY A 50 -0.87 -17.82 0.06
C GLY A 50 0.50 -17.61 -0.58
N ALA A 51 0.61 -16.68 -1.53
CA ALA A 51 1.88 -16.32 -2.18
C ALA A 51 2.89 -15.76 -1.16
N ILE A 52 2.46 -14.84 -0.31
CA ILE A 52 3.29 -14.23 0.75
C ILE A 52 3.74 -15.28 1.76
N ALA A 53 2.82 -16.13 2.26
CA ALA A 53 3.14 -17.14 3.26
C ALA A 53 4.17 -18.16 2.77
N ARG A 54 4.11 -18.53 1.50
CA ARG A 54 5.06 -19.45 0.85
C ARG A 54 6.30 -18.77 0.29
N ARG A 55 6.34 -17.43 0.26
CA ARG A 55 7.36 -16.65 -0.44
C ARG A 55 7.54 -17.11 -1.88
N THR A 56 6.42 -17.28 -2.58
CA THR A 56 6.39 -17.83 -3.94
C THR A 56 6.46 -16.68 -4.93
N PHE A 57 7.56 -16.60 -5.67
CA PHE A 57 7.79 -15.61 -6.74
C PHE A 57 8.00 -16.29 -8.10
N ASP A 58 8.29 -17.58 -8.10
CA ASP A 58 8.65 -18.35 -9.29
C ASP A 58 7.44 -19.00 -9.96
N GLY A 59 7.65 -19.46 -11.19
CA GLY A 59 6.62 -20.10 -12.00
C GLY A 59 5.64 -19.12 -12.62
N GLY A 60 4.50 -19.64 -13.03
CA GLY A 60 3.44 -18.87 -13.67
C GLY A 60 3.69 -18.60 -15.16
N ARG A 61 2.74 -17.89 -15.76
CA ARG A 61 2.75 -17.52 -17.17
C ARG A 61 3.17 -16.05 -17.32
N GLU A 62 4.19 -15.80 -18.14
CA GLU A 62 4.58 -14.43 -18.50
C GLU A 62 3.42 -13.71 -19.21
N ILE A 63 3.11 -12.48 -18.80
CA ILE A 63 2.04 -11.65 -19.35
C ILE A 63 2.51 -10.33 -19.94
N GLY A 64 3.77 -9.94 -19.71
CA GLY A 64 4.36 -8.73 -20.28
C GLY A 64 5.56 -8.23 -19.49
N MET A 65 5.95 -7.00 -19.79
CA MET A 65 7.02 -6.27 -19.12
C MET A 65 6.44 -5.21 -18.20
N VAL A 66 7.21 -4.78 -17.19
CA VAL A 66 6.78 -3.70 -16.27
C VAL A 66 6.59 -2.35 -16.97
N ASP A 67 7.27 -2.14 -18.11
CA ASP A 67 7.16 -0.94 -18.95
C ASP A 67 5.90 -0.94 -19.80
N ASP A 68 5.33 -2.11 -20.06
CA ASP A 68 4.09 -2.24 -20.80
C ASP A 68 2.92 -1.77 -19.89
N GLY A 69 1.84 -1.32 -20.49
CA GLY A 69 0.60 -1.12 -19.77
C GLY A 69 0.03 -2.45 -19.29
N LEU A 70 -0.79 -2.46 -18.26
CA LEU A 70 -1.59 -3.63 -17.95
C LEU A 70 -2.50 -3.95 -19.16
N PRO A 71 -2.80 -5.24 -19.41
CA PRO A 71 -3.75 -5.61 -20.44
C PRO A 71 -5.07 -4.85 -20.31
N ASP A 72 -5.75 -4.61 -21.44
CA ASP A 72 -7.00 -3.87 -21.48
C ASP A 72 -8.05 -4.50 -20.52
N GLY A 73 -8.67 -3.66 -19.71
CA GLY A 73 -9.64 -4.08 -18.70
C GLY A 73 -9.03 -4.61 -17.40
N TRP A 74 -7.71 -4.71 -17.29
CA TRP A 74 -7.05 -5.09 -16.04
C TRP A 74 -6.83 -3.86 -15.16
N THR A 75 -7.00 -4.05 -13.84
CA THR A 75 -6.81 -2.99 -12.84
C THR A 75 -5.94 -3.47 -11.71
N LEU A 76 -4.97 -2.67 -11.31
CA LEU A 76 -4.15 -2.96 -10.14
C LEU A 76 -5.01 -2.89 -8.87
N LEU A 77 -4.94 -3.93 -8.06
CA LEU A 77 -5.59 -4.04 -6.77
C LEU A 77 -4.59 -3.84 -5.63
N SER A 78 -5.11 -3.56 -4.46
CA SER A 78 -4.32 -3.65 -3.23
C SER A 78 -3.75 -5.07 -3.07
N PRO A 79 -2.46 -5.24 -2.70
CA PRO A 79 -1.82 -6.54 -2.58
C PRO A 79 -2.23 -7.28 -1.29
N ILE A 80 -3.50 -7.24 -0.96
CA ILE A 80 -4.10 -7.75 0.27
C ILE A 80 -5.39 -8.47 -0.09
N ASP A 81 -5.59 -9.68 0.42
CA ASP A 81 -6.84 -10.43 0.27
C ASP A 81 -7.34 -11.04 1.59
N LEU A 82 -6.81 -12.19 1.99
CA LEU A 82 -7.30 -12.97 3.13
C LEU A 82 -6.47 -12.78 4.40
N GLN A 83 -5.38 -12.05 4.36
CA GLN A 83 -4.53 -11.83 5.52
C GLN A 83 -5.11 -10.82 6.50
N CYS A 84 -4.83 -11.03 7.79
CA CYS A 84 -5.09 -10.05 8.83
C CYS A 84 -4.11 -8.89 8.69
N ILE A 85 -4.62 -7.67 8.65
CA ILE A 85 -3.82 -6.45 8.57
C ILE A 85 -3.76 -5.83 9.96
N LYS A 86 -2.54 -5.58 10.44
CA LYS A 86 -2.29 -4.82 11.66
C LYS A 86 -1.56 -3.53 11.30
N ALA A 87 -2.20 -2.40 11.56
CA ALA A 87 -1.54 -1.11 11.50
C ALA A 87 -0.92 -0.79 12.87
N SER A 88 0.31 -0.34 12.86
CA SER A 88 1.02 0.10 14.06
C SER A 88 1.62 1.49 13.84
N GLY A 89 1.52 2.31 14.88
CA GLY A 89 2.05 3.67 14.85
C GLY A 89 1.12 4.68 14.18
N VAL A 90 1.55 5.93 14.21
CA VAL A 90 0.87 7.06 13.59
C VAL A 90 1.83 7.66 12.56
N THR A 91 1.47 7.57 11.29
CA THR A 91 2.33 7.99 10.18
C THR A 91 2.17 9.47 9.80
N PHE A 92 1.06 10.10 10.21
CA PHE A 92 0.77 11.50 9.91
C PHE A 92 0.86 12.36 11.17
N ALA A 93 1.60 13.45 11.11
CA ALA A 93 1.80 14.38 12.22
C ALA A 93 0.47 14.91 12.80
N LEU A 94 -0.49 15.25 11.94
CA LEU A 94 -1.83 15.68 12.36
C LEU A 94 -2.55 14.63 13.19
N SER A 95 -2.53 13.37 12.75
CA SER A 95 -3.17 12.26 13.49
C SER A 95 -2.48 11.99 14.83
N ALA A 96 -1.16 12.17 14.92
CA ALA A 96 -0.41 12.06 16.17
C ALA A 96 -0.83 13.15 17.15
N ILE A 97 -0.97 14.38 16.68
CA ILE A 97 -1.38 15.54 17.49
C ILE A 97 -2.80 15.34 18.03
N GLU A 98 -3.75 14.97 17.16
CA GLU A 98 -5.13 14.71 17.59
C GLU A 98 -5.22 13.61 18.64
N ARG A 99 -4.45 12.52 18.50
CA ARG A 99 -4.40 11.47 19.53
C ARG A 99 -3.84 11.97 20.86
N VAL A 100 -2.79 12.79 20.85
CA VAL A 100 -2.23 13.39 22.07
C VAL A 100 -3.26 14.31 22.74
N ILE A 101 -4.02 15.07 21.94
CA ILE A 101 -5.10 15.93 22.46
C ILE A 101 -6.20 15.08 23.11
N GLU A 102 -6.69 14.05 22.43
CA GLU A 102 -7.71 13.13 22.93
C GLU A 102 -7.30 12.44 24.24
N GLU A 103 -6.07 11.89 24.28
CA GLU A 103 -5.54 11.23 25.47
C GLU A 103 -5.44 12.19 26.68
N ARG A 104 -4.96 13.41 26.46
CA ARG A 104 -4.80 14.40 27.52
C ARG A 104 -6.11 15.02 27.97
N ALA A 105 -7.04 15.21 27.04
CA ALA A 105 -8.36 15.76 27.33
C ALA A 105 -9.28 14.76 28.04
N ARG A 106 -9.08 13.47 27.88
CA ARG A 106 -9.89 12.39 28.46
C ARG A 106 -11.40 12.57 28.23
N GLY A 107 -11.77 13.00 27.02
CA GLY A 107 -13.16 13.24 26.64
C GLY A 107 -13.72 14.62 27.00
N ASP A 108 -12.92 15.51 27.60
CA ASP A 108 -13.32 16.87 27.90
C ASP A 108 -13.04 17.82 26.72
N ALA A 109 -14.09 18.32 26.08
CA ALA A 109 -13.99 19.17 24.89
C ALA A 109 -13.33 20.55 25.17
N ALA A 110 -13.58 21.14 26.35
CA ALA A 110 -12.97 22.41 26.72
C ALA A 110 -11.46 22.25 26.91
N LYS A 111 -11.06 21.18 27.57
CA LYS A 111 -9.66 20.83 27.80
C LYS A 111 -8.95 20.46 26.52
N ALA A 112 -9.64 19.79 25.58
CA ALA A 112 -9.09 19.50 24.24
C ALA A 112 -8.76 20.78 23.48
N SER A 113 -9.64 21.78 23.56
CA SER A 113 -9.43 23.08 22.91
C SER A 113 -8.24 23.85 23.49
N GLU A 114 -8.07 23.82 24.81
CA GLU A 114 -6.93 24.43 25.49
C GLU A 114 -5.60 23.75 25.11
N ILE A 115 -5.57 22.42 25.13
CA ILE A 115 -4.38 21.65 24.73
C ILE A 115 -4.02 21.91 23.27
N ARG A 116 -5.00 22.00 22.37
CA ARG A 116 -4.78 22.34 20.97
C ARG A 116 -4.12 23.70 20.82
N ALA A 117 -4.62 24.72 21.51
CA ALA A 117 -4.05 26.06 21.50
C ALA A 117 -2.60 26.09 22.00
N GLN A 118 -2.30 25.36 23.07
CA GLN A 118 -0.93 25.24 23.60
C GLN A 118 0.02 24.52 22.64
N LEU A 119 -0.46 23.53 21.91
CA LEU A 119 0.35 22.81 20.90
C LEU A 119 0.59 23.69 19.68
N GLU A 120 -0.40 24.41 19.20
CA GLU A 120 -0.27 25.38 18.10
C GLU A 120 0.75 26.48 18.42
N GLU A 121 0.77 26.98 19.66
CA GLU A 121 1.76 27.96 20.11
C GLU A 121 3.20 27.41 20.09
N LYS A 122 3.39 26.13 20.51
CA LYS A 122 4.72 25.53 20.63
C LYS A 122 5.28 25.00 19.33
N VAL A 123 4.42 24.49 18.46
CA VAL A 123 4.84 23.83 17.19
C VAL A 123 4.76 24.79 15.99
N GLY A 124 4.08 25.92 16.17
CA GLY A 124 3.87 26.90 15.11
C GLY A 124 2.81 26.49 14.09
N SER A 125 2.40 27.42 13.22
CA SER A 125 1.35 27.24 12.21
C SER A 125 1.76 26.29 11.06
N GLY A 126 2.95 25.72 11.09
CA GLY A 126 3.49 24.83 10.07
C GLY A 126 2.79 23.47 9.93
N ILE A 127 1.93 23.11 10.91
CA ILE A 127 1.20 21.84 10.88
C ILE A 127 -0.03 21.88 9.96
N ARG A 128 -0.54 23.07 9.65
CA ARG A 128 -1.71 23.25 8.76
C ARG A 128 -1.36 23.27 7.26
N SER A 129 -0.10 23.22 6.91
CA SER A 129 0.39 23.38 5.53
C SER A 129 1.05 22.14 4.92
N VAL A 130 0.76 20.94 5.45
CA VAL A 130 1.22 19.66 4.85
C VAL A 130 0.02 18.90 4.30
#